data_fb4e82cd104d6b5007559044dfd15b2f
#
_entry.id   fb4e82cd104d6b5007559044dfd15b2f
#
_cell.length_a   1.000
_cell.length_b   1.000
_cell.length_c   1.000
_cell.angle_alpha   90.00
_cell.angle_beta   90.00
_cell.angle_gamma   90.00
#
_symmetry.space_group_name_H-M   'P 1'
#
loop_
_entity.id
_entity.type
_entity.pdbx_description
1 polymer ?
#
loop_
_entity_poly.entity_id
_entity_poly.type
_entity_poly.pdbx_seq_one_letter_code
_entity_poly.pdbx_strand_id
1 'polypeptide(L)'
;IKGMHNLENCMSAIAIVKEFGVDNEIIREVISDFKGVEHRLEYVDTVDGRTFYNDTEATNIKCTQIALSSFSEPTLIILGGLERGQVLEDLTPYMKNVKAILSIGQCRERVREYGESLGIKTFCYEYMKDGFKELYNYSSPGDVILLSPATASWDQYKECEVRGAEFKKLVNELKEEEK
;
A
#
# COMPACT_ATOMS: atom_id res chain seq x y z
N ILE A 1 5.86 12.86 -3.38
CA ILE A 1 5.93 11.38 -3.33
C ILE A 1 6.63 10.91 -2.06
N LYS A 2 6.12 9.83 -1.43
CA LYS A 2 6.68 9.26 -0.20
C LYS A 2 7.79 8.22 -0.48
N GLY A 3 8.69 8.05 0.48
CA GLY A 3 9.70 7.00 0.50
C GLY A 3 11.08 7.43 -0.02
N MET A 4 12.15 6.99 0.68
CA MET A 4 13.53 7.29 0.32
C MET A 4 13.91 6.73 -1.06
N HIS A 5 13.38 5.56 -1.42
CA HIS A 5 13.56 4.96 -2.74
C HIS A 5 13.08 5.85 -3.90
N ASN A 6 12.02 6.65 -3.69
CA ASN A 6 11.56 7.61 -4.69
C ASN A 6 12.51 8.79 -4.85
N LEU A 7 13.17 9.22 -3.77
CA LEU A 7 14.24 10.21 -3.87
C LEU A 7 15.42 9.66 -4.69
N GLU A 8 15.85 8.42 -4.45
CA GLU A 8 16.91 7.74 -5.22
C GLU A 8 16.53 7.62 -6.70
N ASN A 9 15.27 7.25 -6.99
CA ASN A 9 14.77 7.20 -8.37
C ASN A 9 14.78 8.59 -9.04
N CYS A 10 14.35 9.65 -8.33
CA CYS A 10 14.44 11.01 -8.84
C CYS A 10 15.88 11.44 -9.10
N MET A 11 16.79 11.16 -8.18
CA MET A 11 18.21 11.46 -8.37
C MET A 11 18.80 10.77 -9.61
N SER A 12 18.45 9.50 -9.82
CA SER A 12 18.86 8.74 -10.99
C SER A 12 18.30 9.33 -12.28
N ALA A 13 17.03 9.68 -12.29
CA ALA A 13 16.39 10.35 -13.43
C ALA A 13 17.05 11.71 -13.74
N ILE A 14 17.29 12.53 -12.70
CA ILE A 14 17.97 13.82 -12.84
C ILE A 14 19.36 13.62 -13.47
N ALA A 15 20.14 12.66 -12.98
CA ALA A 15 21.48 12.39 -13.50
C ALA A 15 21.43 12.07 -15.01
N ILE A 16 20.50 11.22 -15.42
CA ILE A 16 20.31 10.83 -16.83
C ILE A 16 19.95 12.06 -17.68
N VAL A 17 18.90 12.80 -17.31
CA VAL A 17 18.42 13.92 -18.16
C VAL A 17 19.43 15.08 -18.21
N LYS A 18 20.28 15.24 -17.19
CA LYS A 18 21.38 16.20 -17.20
C LYS A 18 22.42 15.89 -18.29
N GLU A 19 22.72 14.61 -18.53
CA GLU A 19 23.62 14.19 -19.62
C GLU A 19 23.05 14.54 -21.01
N PHE A 20 21.71 14.61 -21.13
CA PHE A 20 21.04 15.07 -22.35
C PHE A 20 20.90 16.60 -22.44
N GLY A 21 21.47 17.35 -21.50
CA GLY A 21 21.48 18.82 -21.52
C GLY A 21 20.14 19.47 -21.12
N VAL A 22 19.24 18.74 -20.46
CA VAL A 22 17.98 19.32 -19.99
C VAL A 22 18.24 20.39 -18.92
N ASP A 23 17.56 21.53 -19.05
CA ASP A 23 17.70 22.66 -18.14
C ASP A 23 17.23 22.33 -16.73
N ASN A 24 17.90 22.90 -15.71
CA ASN A 24 17.57 22.70 -14.32
C ASN A 24 16.16 23.21 -13.95
N GLU A 25 15.68 24.25 -14.60
CA GLU A 25 14.35 24.80 -14.34
C GLU A 25 13.26 23.83 -14.79
N ILE A 26 13.43 23.23 -15.98
CA ILE A 26 12.54 22.19 -16.50
C ILE A 26 12.52 20.96 -15.58
N ILE A 27 13.72 20.52 -15.15
CA ILE A 27 13.84 19.37 -14.23
C ILE A 27 13.08 19.66 -12.91
N ARG A 28 13.26 20.85 -12.36
CA ARG A 28 12.61 21.26 -11.10
C ARG A 28 11.10 21.31 -11.26
N GLU A 29 10.60 21.91 -12.32
CA GLU A 29 9.17 21.97 -12.63
C GLU A 29 8.56 20.58 -12.70
N VAL A 30 9.11 19.69 -13.55
CA VAL A 30 8.60 18.32 -13.74
C VAL A 30 8.60 17.53 -12.43
N ILE A 31 9.69 17.59 -11.64
CA ILE A 31 9.76 16.85 -10.37
C ILE A 31 8.79 17.42 -9.34
N SER A 32 8.58 18.73 -9.29
CA SER A 32 7.63 19.35 -8.36
C SER A 32 6.19 18.95 -8.67
N ASP A 33 5.86 18.78 -9.93
CA ASP A 33 4.52 18.41 -10.39
C ASP A 33 4.28 16.90 -10.40
N PHE A 34 5.34 16.09 -10.30
CA PHE A 34 5.24 14.64 -10.34
C PHE A 34 4.51 14.08 -9.12
N LYS A 35 3.35 13.47 -9.33
CA LYS A 35 2.49 12.92 -8.26
C LYS A 35 2.81 11.46 -7.87
N GLY A 36 3.78 10.85 -8.53
CA GLY A 36 4.11 9.43 -8.39
C GLY A 36 3.59 8.58 -9.53
N VAL A 37 3.83 7.28 -9.43
CA VAL A 37 3.33 6.29 -10.39
C VAL A 37 2.06 5.69 -9.82
N GLU A 38 1.02 5.58 -10.64
CA GLU A 38 -0.22 4.92 -10.28
C GLU A 38 0.07 3.51 -9.73
N HIS A 39 -0.64 3.11 -8.68
CA HIS A 39 -0.50 1.81 -8.03
C HIS A 39 0.83 1.57 -7.25
N ARG A 40 1.73 2.57 -7.14
CA ARG A 40 2.98 2.50 -6.35
C ARG A 40 3.01 3.56 -5.26
N LEU A 41 2.70 3.19 -4.02
CA LEU A 41 2.54 4.12 -2.90
C LEU A 41 1.72 5.36 -3.32
N GLU A 42 0.74 5.14 -4.17
CA GLU A 42 -0.14 6.15 -4.71
C GLU A 42 -1.02 6.69 -3.58
N TYR A 43 -0.96 8.00 -3.33
CA TYR A 43 -1.95 8.65 -2.49
C TYR A 43 -3.31 8.61 -3.20
N VAL A 44 -4.31 8.05 -2.55
CA VAL A 44 -5.68 7.95 -3.11
C VAL A 44 -6.54 9.10 -2.62
N ASP A 45 -6.76 9.21 -1.31
CA ASP A 45 -7.55 10.28 -0.70
C ASP A 45 -7.31 10.33 0.82
N THR A 46 -7.91 11.33 1.47
CA THR A 46 -8.07 11.39 2.92
C THR A 46 -9.55 11.49 3.25
N VAL A 47 -10.09 10.49 3.93
CA VAL A 47 -11.48 10.40 4.35
C VAL A 47 -11.54 10.41 5.86
N ASP A 48 -12.27 11.33 6.45
CA ASP A 48 -12.46 11.49 7.89
C ASP A 48 -11.14 11.44 8.70
N GLY A 49 -10.12 12.14 8.16
CA GLY A 49 -8.78 12.21 8.75
C GLY A 49 -7.92 10.96 8.62
N ARG A 50 -8.34 9.93 7.89
CA ARG A 50 -7.57 8.74 7.56
C ARG A 50 -7.03 8.85 6.16
N THR A 51 -5.76 8.50 5.95
CA THR A 51 -5.10 8.65 4.65
C THR A 51 -4.93 7.30 3.97
N PHE A 52 -5.35 7.20 2.72
CA PHE A 52 -5.35 5.95 1.95
C PHE A 52 -4.23 5.94 0.91
N TYR A 53 -3.47 4.84 0.88
CA TYR A 53 -2.41 4.61 -0.10
C TYR A 53 -2.61 3.28 -0.83
N ASN A 54 -2.50 3.34 -2.15
CA ASN A 54 -2.57 2.20 -3.04
C ASN A 54 -1.16 1.80 -3.50
N ASP A 55 -0.71 0.64 -3.07
CA ASP A 55 0.57 0.05 -3.42
C ASP A 55 0.36 -1.38 -3.92
N THR A 56 -0.67 -1.58 -4.75
CA THR A 56 -1.04 -2.92 -5.27
C THR A 56 0.08 -3.57 -6.09
N GLU A 57 0.99 -2.78 -6.63
CA GLU A 57 2.22 -3.22 -7.32
C GLU A 57 3.22 -3.92 -6.37
N ALA A 58 3.05 -3.84 -5.06
CA ALA A 58 3.86 -4.57 -4.08
C ALA A 58 3.50 -6.07 -4.07
N THR A 59 3.84 -6.76 -5.14
CA THR A 59 3.54 -8.19 -5.36
C THR A 59 4.55 -9.14 -4.73
N ASN A 60 5.45 -8.63 -3.89
CA ASN A 60 6.45 -9.40 -3.13
C ASN A 60 6.78 -8.72 -1.79
N ILE A 61 7.37 -9.49 -0.89
CA ILE A 61 7.76 -9.06 0.47
C ILE A 61 8.59 -7.78 0.47
N LYS A 62 9.60 -7.69 -0.42
CA LYS A 62 10.54 -6.57 -0.44
C LYS A 62 9.84 -5.23 -0.74
N CYS A 63 8.89 -5.23 -1.64
CA CYS A 63 8.12 -4.03 -1.96
C CYS A 63 7.30 -3.57 -0.74
N THR A 64 6.63 -4.49 -0.04
CA THR A 64 5.86 -4.17 1.17
C THR A 64 6.74 -3.71 2.33
N GLN A 65 7.97 -4.23 2.48
CA GLN A 65 8.95 -3.70 3.45
C GLN A 65 9.23 -2.22 3.18
N ILE A 66 9.46 -1.86 1.91
CA ILE A 66 9.70 -0.48 1.48
C ILE A 66 8.48 0.40 1.77
N ALA A 67 7.28 -0.09 1.45
CA ALA A 67 6.04 0.63 1.72
C ALA A 67 5.86 0.91 3.21
N LEU A 68 5.98 -0.11 4.07
CA LEU A 68 5.89 0.05 5.52
C LEU A 68 6.94 1.01 6.10
N SER A 69 8.16 1.00 5.55
CA SER A 69 9.24 1.92 5.97
C SER A 69 8.95 3.39 5.62
N SER A 70 7.99 3.64 4.75
CA SER A 70 7.65 5.00 4.29
C SER A 70 6.68 5.74 5.22
N PHE A 71 6.18 5.05 6.26
CA PHE A 71 5.20 5.59 7.21
C PHE A 71 5.72 5.52 8.65
N SER A 72 5.59 6.64 9.35
CA SER A 72 5.75 6.74 10.81
C SER A 72 4.41 6.68 11.54
N GLU A 73 3.34 6.95 10.82
CA GLU A 73 1.96 6.97 11.30
C GLU A 73 1.48 5.56 11.62
N PRO A 74 0.55 5.39 12.57
CA PRO A 74 -0.11 4.11 12.78
C PRO A 74 -0.78 3.64 11.50
N THR A 75 -0.51 2.40 11.10
CA THR A 75 -0.87 1.88 9.77
C THR A 75 -1.78 0.66 9.90
N LEU A 76 -2.85 0.63 9.12
CA LEU A 76 -3.65 -0.56 8.88
C LEU A 76 -3.32 -1.07 7.47
N ILE A 77 -2.88 -2.32 7.36
CA ILE A 77 -2.38 -2.86 6.10
C ILE A 77 -3.29 -3.95 5.55
N ILE A 78 -3.47 -3.96 4.23
CA ILE A 78 -4.13 -5.03 3.50
C ILE A 78 -3.04 -5.92 2.90
N LEU A 79 -2.97 -7.18 3.37
CA LEU A 79 -2.00 -8.19 2.98
C LEU A 79 -2.71 -9.41 2.38
N GLY A 80 -2.07 -10.02 1.41
CA GLY A 80 -2.54 -11.30 0.87
C GLY A 80 -2.90 -11.27 -0.61
N GLY A 81 -3.26 -12.43 -1.09
CA GLY A 81 -3.51 -12.76 -2.49
C GLY A 81 -3.05 -14.17 -2.78
N LEU A 82 -2.41 -14.39 -3.95
CA LEU A 82 -1.97 -15.70 -4.41
C LEU A 82 -0.91 -16.31 -3.47
N GLU A 83 -1.15 -17.56 -3.03
CA GLU A 83 -0.19 -18.31 -2.23
C GLU A 83 1.01 -18.76 -3.08
N ARG A 84 2.22 -18.34 -2.72
CA ARG A 84 3.48 -18.65 -3.40
C ARG A 84 4.61 -19.00 -2.43
N GLY A 85 4.29 -19.29 -1.18
CA GLY A 85 5.29 -19.62 -0.15
C GLY A 85 6.15 -18.44 0.27
N GLN A 86 5.65 -17.18 0.19
CA GLN A 86 6.38 -16.01 0.67
C GLN A 86 6.67 -16.15 2.17
N VAL A 87 7.86 -15.72 2.56
CA VAL A 87 8.30 -15.69 3.97
C VAL A 87 7.76 -14.43 4.63
N LEU A 88 6.58 -14.54 5.27
CA LEU A 88 5.92 -13.40 5.91
C LEU A 88 6.73 -12.84 7.09
N GLU A 89 7.52 -13.67 7.74
CA GLU A 89 8.39 -13.33 8.86
C GLU A 89 9.41 -12.24 8.50
N ASP A 90 9.78 -12.12 7.22
CA ASP A 90 10.65 -11.07 6.73
C ASP A 90 10.01 -9.67 6.84
N LEU A 91 8.69 -9.58 7.02
CA LEU A 91 7.99 -8.31 7.30
C LEU A 91 8.12 -7.88 8.76
N THR A 92 8.41 -8.80 9.69
CA THR A 92 8.38 -8.55 11.15
C THR A 92 9.14 -7.28 11.58
N PRO A 93 10.35 -6.99 11.08
CA PRO A 93 11.08 -5.77 11.47
C PRO A 93 10.37 -4.46 11.07
N TYR A 94 9.42 -4.53 10.13
CA TYR A 94 8.71 -3.39 9.55
C TYR A 94 7.30 -3.22 10.12
N MET A 95 6.82 -4.18 10.93
CA MET A 95 5.45 -4.18 11.47
C MET A 95 5.24 -3.29 12.69
N LYS A 96 6.27 -2.55 13.11
CA LYS A 96 6.28 -1.76 14.36
C LYS A 96 5.08 -0.82 14.50
N ASN A 97 4.66 -0.16 13.43
CA ASN A 97 3.57 0.82 13.43
C ASN A 97 2.24 0.22 12.92
N VAL A 98 2.20 -1.09 12.64
CA VAL A 98 0.98 -1.74 12.14
C VAL A 98 0.02 -2.00 13.29
N LYS A 99 -1.16 -1.40 13.23
CA LYS A 99 -2.26 -1.54 14.20
C LYS A 99 -3.16 -2.72 13.89
N ALA A 100 -3.41 -2.95 12.60
CA ALA A 100 -4.29 -4.03 12.16
C ALA A 100 -3.91 -4.50 10.76
N ILE A 101 -4.31 -5.72 10.45
CA ILE A 101 -4.15 -6.35 9.15
C ILE A 101 -5.53 -6.75 8.64
N LEU A 102 -5.82 -6.47 7.37
CA LEU A 102 -6.85 -7.16 6.61
C LEU A 102 -6.16 -8.20 5.73
N SER A 103 -6.33 -9.47 6.08
CA SER A 103 -5.81 -10.59 5.30
C SER A 103 -6.82 -11.03 4.23
N ILE A 104 -6.37 -11.16 2.99
CA ILE A 104 -7.23 -11.47 1.84
C ILE A 104 -6.65 -12.58 0.95
N GLY A 105 -7.50 -13.13 0.10
CA GLY A 105 -7.10 -14.04 -0.96
C GLY A 105 -6.74 -15.44 -0.50
N GLN A 106 -6.02 -16.15 -1.35
CA GLN A 106 -5.67 -17.55 -1.14
C GLN A 106 -4.80 -17.78 0.10
N CYS A 107 -3.85 -16.87 0.38
CA CYS A 107 -2.96 -17.00 1.54
C CYS A 107 -3.51 -16.34 2.83
N ARG A 108 -4.78 -15.94 2.88
CA ARG A 108 -5.37 -15.20 4.01
C ARG A 108 -5.19 -15.85 5.37
N GLU A 109 -5.37 -17.17 5.46
CA GLU A 109 -5.24 -17.88 6.74
C GLU A 109 -3.81 -17.80 7.28
N ARG A 110 -2.81 -17.98 6.42
CA ARG A 110 -1.40 -17.87 6.79
C ARG A 110 -1.02 -16.45 7.20
N VAL A 111 -1.56 -15.44 6.51
CA VAL A 111 -1.40 -14.02 6.88
C VAL A 111 -2.07 -13.74 8.23
N ARG A 112 -3.27 -14.33 8.49
CA ARG A 112 -3.95 -14.22 9.78
C ARG A 112 -3.10 -14.79 10.90
N GLU A 113 -2.63 -16.04 10.76
CA GLU A 113 -1.78 -16.71 11.75
C GLU A 113 -0.50 -15.90 12.04
N TYR A 114 0.12 -15.34 10.98
CA TYR A 114 1.28 -14.46 11.13
C TYR A 114 0.94 -13.19 11.92
N GLY A 115 -0.14 -12.50 11.60
CA GLY A 115 -0.56 -11.29 12.31
C GLY A 115 -0.88 -11.57 13.78
N GLU A 116 -1.62 -12.65 14.06
CA GLU A 116 -1.95 -13.11 15.43
C GLU A 116 -0.68 -13.47 16.22
N SER A 117 0.32 -14.09 15.60
CA SER A 117 1.61 -14.40 16.25
C SER A 117 2.37 -13.16 16.72
N LEU A 118 2.15 -12.01 16.06
CA LEU A 118 2.70 -10.72 16.43
C LEU A 118 1.80 -9.94 17.42
N GLY A 119 0.65 -10.48 17.80
CA GLY A 119 -0.35 -9.80 18.63
C GLY A 119 -1.07 -8.67 17.90
N ILE A 120 -1.05 -8.65 16.56
CA ILE A 120 -1.70 -7.62 15.74
C ILE A 120 -3.13 -8.06 15.43
N LYS A 121 -4.10 -7.14 15.63
CA LYS A 121 -5.50 -7.39 15.25
C LYS A 121 -5.58 -7.73 13.77
N THR A 122 -6.11 -8.90 13.43
CA THR A 122 -6.22 -9.35 12.05
C THR A 122 -7.67 -9.70 11.71
N PHE A 123 -8.17 -9.07 10.65
CA PHE A 123 -9.43 -9.38 9.99
C PHE A 123 -9.15 -10.30 8.81
N CYS A 124 -9.88 -11.41 8.66
CA CYS A 124 -9.61 -12.41 7.65
C CYS A 124 -10.82 -12.61 6.75
N TYR A 125 -10.69 -12.22 5.50
CA TYR A 125 -11.74 -12.30 4.50
C TYR A 125 -11.22 -12.88 3.18
N GLU A 126 -12.09 -13.49 2.41
CA GLU A 126 -11.70 -13.97 1.09
C GLU A 126 -11.46 -12.78 0.14
N TYR A 127 -12.40 -11.83 0.08
CA TYR A 127 -12.31 -10.66 -0.79
C TYR A 127 -12.08 -9.38 0.03
N MET A 128 -11.31 -8.46 -0.54
CA MET A 128 -11.00 -7.17 0.09
C MET A 128 -12.26 -6.38 0.44
N LYS A 129 -13.23 -6.33 -0.47
CA LYS A 129 -14.50 -5.61 -0.30
C LYS A 129 -15.29 -6.03 0.95
N ASP A 130 -15.19 -7.32 1.33
CA ASP A 130 -15.98 -7.87 2.43
C ASP A 130 -15.45 -7.44 3.80
N GLY A 131 -14.14 -7.19 3.92
CA GLY A 131 -13.50 -6.78 5.17
C GLY A 131 -13.10 -5.31 5.24
N PHE A 132 -13.17 -4.58 4.13
CA PHE A 132 -12.64 -3.21 4.02
C PHE A 132 -13.32 -2.24 4.99
N LYS A 133 -14.66 -2.31 5.11
CA LYS A 133 -15.43 -1.45 6.01
C LYS A 133 -15.14 -1.75 7.48
N GLU A 134 -14.88 -3.00 7.83
CA GLU A 134 -14.49 -3.37 9.20
C GLU A 134 -13.10 -2.84 9.55
N LEU A 135 -12.13 -2.94 8.60
CA LEU A 135 -10.82 -2.34 8.75
C LEU A 135 -10.91 -0.82 8.93
N TYR A 136 -11.71 -0.15 8.10
CA TYR A 136 -11.96 1.29 8.21
C TYR A 136 -12.54 1.68 9.57
N ASN A 137 -13.57 0.97 10.03
CA ASN A 137 -14.22 1.23 11.33
C ASN A 137 -13.28 1.03 12.52
N TYR A 138 -12.27 0.16 12.38
CA TYR A 138 -11.23 -0.04 13.41
C TYR A 138 -10.18 1.06 13.41
N SER A 139 -10.02 1.80 12.33
CA SER A 139 -9.08 2.89 12.21
C SER A 139 -9.53 4.16 12.94
N SER A 140 -8.60 5.08 13.15
CA SER A 140 -8.83 6.39 13.78
C SER A 140 -8.29 7.50 12.89
N PRO A 141 -8.79 8.75 13.03
CA PRO A 141 -8.18 9.91 12.36
C PRO A 141 -6.66 9.98 12.65
N GLY A 142 -5.87 10.23 11.63
CA GLY A 142 -4.40 10.19 11.66
C GLY A 142 -3.78 8.85 11.26
N ASP A 143 -4.56 7.79 11.13
CA ASP A 143 -4.08 6.50 10.66
C ASP A 143 -3.90 6.49 9.14
N VAL A 144 -3.00 5.62 8.69
CA VAL A 144 -2.81 5.26 7.28
C VAL A 144 -3.49 3.92 7.00
N ILE A 145 -4.28 3.84 5.93
CA ILE A 145 -4.81 2.59 5.39
C ILE A 145 -4.08 2.28 4.09
N LEU A 146 -3.29 1.22 4.10
CA LEU A 146 -2.34 0.87 3.06
C LEU A 146 -2.70 -0.45 2.38
N LEU A 147 -2.97 -0.42 1.08
CA LEU A 147 -2.96 -1.64 0.27
C LEU A 147 -1.53 -1.91 -0.19
N SER A 148 -0.82 -2.85 0.45
CA SER A 148 0.53 -3.31 0.03
C SER A 148 0.64 -4.81 0.27
N PRO A 149 0.12 -5.62 -0.65
CA PRO A 149 -0.32 -6.99 -0.39
C PRO A 149 0.78 -8.03 -0.23
N ALA A 150 2.02 -7.73 -0.55
CA ALA A 150 3.18 -8.64 -0.52
C ALA A 150 3.07 -9.87 -1.45
N THR A 151 1.99 -9.96 -2.23
CA THR A 151 1.68 -11.11 -3.09
C THR A 151 1.05 -10.69 -4.41
N ALA A 152 1.17 -11.54 -5.43
CA ALA A 152 0.43 -11.39 -6.68
C ALA A 152 -1.08 -11.50 -6.43
N SER A 153 -1.87 -10.98 -7.37
CA SER A 153 -3.34 -10.89 -7.28
C SER A 153 -4.09 -11.98 -8.07
N TRP A 154 -3.37 -12.86 -8.76
CA TRP A 154 -3.93 -13.76 -9.78
C TRP A 154 -4.84 -14.88 -9.25
N ASP A 155 -5.01 -14.97 -7.95
CA ASP A 155 -6.03 -15.82 -7.32
C ASP A 155 -7.44 -15.22 -7.41
N GLN A 156 -7.56 -13.89 -7.51
CA GLN A 156 -8.84 -13.17 -7.49
C GLN A 156 -8.99 -12.12 -8.60
N TYR A 157 -7.87 -11.62 -9.15
CA TYR A 157 -7.86 -10.55 -10.15
C TYR A 157 -7.00 -10.96 -11.33
N LYS A 158 -7.36 -10.48 -12.51
CA LYS A 158 -6.58 -10.72 -13.73
C LYS A 158 -5.19 -10.07 -13.66
N GLU A 159 -5.13 -8.88 -13.08
CA GLU A 159 -3.93 -8.04 -12.95
C GLU A 159 -3.95 -7.30 -11.60
N CYS A 160 -2.80 -6.85 -11.11
CA CYS A 160 -2.73 -6.14 -9.82
C CYS A 160 -3.38 -4.75 -9.88
N GLU A 161 -3.41 -4.13 -11.03
CA GLU A 161 -4.08 -2.85 -11.29
C GLU A 161 -5.59 -2.95 -11.03
N VAL A 162 -6.22 -4.10 -11.36
CA VAL A 162 -7.65 -4.35 -11.09
C VAL A 162 -7.91 -4.38 -9.58
N ARG A 163 -7.00 -5.01 -8.79
CA ARG A 163 -7.06 -4.97 -7.32
C ARG A 163 -6.91 -3.55 -6.80
N GLY A 164 -5.97 -2.78 -7.36
CA GLY A 164 -5.77 -1.38 -7.00
C GLY A 164 -6.96 -0.49 -7.35
N ALA A 165 -7.60 -0.73 -8.48
CA ALA A 165 -8.81 -0.01 -8.90
C ALA A 165 -10.00 -0.32 -7.95
N GLU A 166 -10.16 -1.57 -7.51
CA GLU A 166 -11.17 -1.93 -6.49
C GLU A 166 -10.91 -1.21 -5.17
N PHE A 167 -9.66 -1.15 -4.71
CA PHE A 167 -9.31 -0.40 -3.50
C PHE A 167 -9.71 1.08 -3.62
N LYS A 168 -9.35 1.74 -4.73
CA LYS A 168 -9.73 3.14 -4.98
C LYS A 168 -11.25 3.33 -5.02
N LYS A 169 -11.98 2.37 -5.59
CA LYS A 169 -13.45 2.38 -5.60
C LYS A 169 -14.01 2.31 -4.18
N LEU A 170 -13.52 1.39 -3.34
CA LEU A 170 -13.96 1.25 -1.94
C LEU A 170 -13.69 2.51 -1.12
N VAL A 171 -12.56 3.19 -1.35
CA VAL A 171 -12.26 4.48 -0.71
C VAL A 171 -13.26 5.57 -1.14
N ASN A 172 -13.62 5.61 -2.43
CA ASN A 172 -14.59 6.57 -2.92
C ASN A 172 -16.01 6.32 -2.38
N GLU A 173 -16.39 5.04 -2.20
CA GLU A 173 -17.69 4.67 -1.59
C GLU A 173 -17.80 5.18 -0.15
N LEU A 174 -16.73 5.09 0.67
CA LEU A 174 -16.71 5.68 2.02
C LEU A 174 -17.00 7.18 1.99
N LYS A 175 -16.43 7.89 1.04
CA LYS A 175 -16.60 9.35 0.91
C LYS A 175 -18.02 9.76 0.48
N GLU A 176 -18.73 8.88 -0.20
CA GLU A 176 -20.13 9.11 -0.60
C GLU A 176 -21.12 8.83 0.54
N GLU A 177 -20.80 7.86 1.42
CA GLU A 177 -21.63 7.55 2.60
C GLU A 177 -21.62 8.68 3.66
N GLU A 178 -20.60 9.55 3.66
CA GLU A 178 -20.44 10.67 4.60
C GLU A 178 -21.11 11.99 4.14
N LYS A 179 -21.66 12.04 2.95
CA LYS A 179 -22.37 13.22 2.40
C LYS A 179 -23.87 13.15 2.65
#